data_a8fa054a8e794dfe4726705c016e149c
#
_entry.id   a8fa054a8e794dfe4726705c016e149c
#
_cell.length_a   1.000
_cell.length_b   1.000
_cell.length_c   1.000
_cell.angle_alpha   90.00
_cell.angle_beta   90.00
_cell.angle_gamma   90.00
#
_symmetry.space_group_name_H-M   'P 1'
#
loop_
_entity.id
_entity.type
_entity.pdbx_description
1 polymer ?
#
loop_
_entity_poly.entity_id
_entity_poly.type
_entity_poly.pdbx_seq_one_letter_code
_entity_poly.pdbx_strand_id
1 'polypeptide(L)'
;MNILVTGGCGLIGHNVVKRLESAGHNVSIVDTMTDYGIIPKDELDHLIHERMKGIKSTIHPICISSPLMNGIFEKFKPDTVMHLASFPRQKVVNANPQAGAKVMSEGLLNLLEMSTKHGVKKFIYISSSMVYGDFTDDVREDAVCKPQGQYGILKLAGEWLVKDYTRRTNGSLTHTIIRPSAVYGPLDVEDRVISKFMLAALRGNTLKVNGAGETLDFTYVDDAADGIVGATISDLTANKTYNITKSHSWTLLDAANLAVKIAGSGSVECRDRDPDFPSRGALNIDAARKDFGFNPLIDVDDGFRKYHNWFLTSTYWKNKLNLSDK
;
A
#
# COMPACT_ATOMS: atom_id res chain seq x y z
N MET A 1 3.41 1.24 22.71
CA MET A 1 3.35 2.58 22.08
C MET A 1 1.93 2.89 21.69
N ASN A 2 1.57 4.18 21.69
CA ASN A 2 0.34 4.68 21.06
C ASN A 2 0.62 4.99 19.60
N ILE A 3 0.00 4.28 18.67
CA ILE A 3 0.27 4.42 17.22
C ILE A 3 -1.00 4.88 16.52
N LEU A 4 -0.97 6.08 15.93
CA LEU A 4 -2.05 6.59 15.10
C LEU A 4 -1.82 6.16 13.65
N VAL A 5 -2.71 5.35 13.12
CA VAL A 5 -2.63 4.82 11.74
C VAL A 5 -3.65 5.53 10.86
N THR A 6 -3.21 6.30 9.88
CA THR A 6 -4.10 6.87 8.87
C THR A 6 -4.17 5.96 7.65
N GLY A 7 -5.34 5.76 7.08
CA GLY A 7 -5.55 4.78 6.02
C GLY A 7 -5.60 3.34 6.53
N GLY A 8 -5.94 3.15 7.81
CA GLY A 8 -5.95 1.84 8.46
C GLY A 8 -7.03 0.88 7.96
N CYS A 9 -8.06 1.35 7.25
CA CYS A 9 -9.08 0.51 6.62
C CYS A 9 -8.70 0.06 5.19
N GLY A 10 -7.54 0.49 4.67
CA GLY A 10 -7.02 0.09 3.38
C GLY A 10 -6.44 -1.33 3.37
N LEU A 11 -6.03 -1.83 2.17
CA LEU A 11 -5.42 -3.16 2.01
C LEU A 11 -4.19 -3.37 2.91
N ILE A 12 -3.22 -2.48 2.86
CA ILE A 12 -2.01 -2.57 3.69
C ILE A 12 -2.34 -2.21 5.14
N GLY A 13 -3.16 -1.16 5.32
CA GLY A 13 -3.46 -0.59 6.63
C GLY A 13 -4.05 -1.59 7.62
N HIS A 14 -5.09 -2.34 7.24
CA HIS A 14 -5.72 -3.29 8.15
C HIS A 14 -4.80 -4.45 8.54
N ASN A 15 -3.92 -4.89 7.63
CA ASN A 15 -2.92 -5.91 7.90
C ASN A 15 -1.86 -5.43 8.89
N VAL A 16 -1.44 -4.18 8.76
CA VAL A 16 -0.51 -3.53 9.70
C VAL A 16 -1.17 -3.33 11.06
N VAL A 17 -2.42 -2.82 11.11
CA VAL A 17 -3.15 -2.62 12.37
C VAL A 17 -3.29 -3.93 13.14
N LYS A 18 -3.70 -5.02 12.50
CA LYS A 18 -3.82 -6.35 13.16
C LYS A 18 -2.49 -6.81 13.77
N ARG A 19 -1.37 -6.60 13.08
CA ARG A 19 -0.04 -6.97 13.58
C ARG A 19 0.40 -6.10 14.74
N LEU A 20 0.16 -4.79 14.67
CA LEU A 20 0.47 -3.86 15.77
C LEU A 20 -0.35 -4.18 17.03
N GLU A 21 -1.65 -4.45 16.90
CA GLU A 21 -2.50 -4.88 18.01
C GLU A 21 -2.01 -6.22 18.61
N SER A 22 -1.66 -7.18 17.75
CA SER A 22 -1.13 -8.49 18.20
C SER A 22 0.22 -8.36 18.92
N ALA A 23 1.02 -7.36 18.57
CA ALA A 23 2.27 -7.02 19.25
C ALA A 23 2.06 -6.19 20.54
N GLY A 24 0.82 -5.96 20.96
CA GLY A 24 0.48 -5.26 22.21
C GLY A 24 0.56 -3.74 22.13
N HIS A 25 0.55 -3.15 20.93
CA HIS A 25 0.48 -1.71 20.77
C HIS A 25 -0.96 -1.21 20.88
N ASN A 26 -1.12 0.00 21.42
CA ASN A 26 -2.38 0.71 21.42
C ASN A 26 -2.54 1.46 20.10
N VAL A 27 -3.50 1.08 19.28
CA VAL A 27 -3.69 1.62 17.93
C VAL A 27 -4.99 2.41 17.84
N SER A 28 -4.96 3.52 17.10
CA SER A 28 -6.15 4.29 16.70
C SER A 28 -6.09 4.55 15.20
N ILE A 29 -7.22 4.48 14.53
CA ILE A 29 -7.33 4.56 13.08
C ILE A 29 -8.02 5.86 12.66
N VAL A 30 -7.48 6.53 11.64
CA VAL A 30 -8.15 7.61 10.91
C VAL A 30 -8.31 7.19 9.46
N ASP A 31 -9.54 7.09 8.99
CA ASP A 31 -9.83 6.66 7.61
C ASP A 31 -11.19 7.21 7.16
N THR A 32 -11.30 7.67 5.93
CA THR A 32 -12.57 8.10 5.35
C THR A 32 -13.42 6.95 4.82
N MET A 33 -12.84 5.75 4.73
CA MET A 33 -13.47 4.54 4.18
C MET A 33 -14.06 4.76 2.79
N THR A 34 -13.39 5.56 1.95
CA THR A 34 -13.77 5.82 0.56
C THR A 34 -12.82 5.16 -0.42
N ASP A 35 -13.34 4.76 -1.56
CA ASP A 35 -12.57 4.22 -2.69
C ASP A 35 -12.39 5.21 -3.83
N TYR A 36 -12.90 6.42 -3.67
CA TYR A 36 -12.90 7.47 -4.70
C TYR A 36 -13.67 7.08 -5.99
N GLY A 37 -14.66 6.21 -5.89
CA GLY A 37 -15.50 5.76 -7.00
C GLY A 37 -14.83 4.75 -7.95
N ILE A 38 -13.85 4.00 -7.46
CA ILE A 38 -13.08 3.02 -8.27
C ILE A 38 -13.82 1.70 -8.41
N ILE A 39 -14.53 1.28 -7.37
CA ILE A 39 -15.24 0.00 -7.29
C ILE A 39 -16.72 0.21 -6.92
N PRO A 40 -17.59 -0.77 -7.19
CA PRO A 40 -18.97 -0.73 -6.74
C PRO A 40 -19.09 -0.62 -5.22
N LYS A 41 -20.18 0.04 -4.76
CA LYS A 41 -20.38 0.28 -3.34
C LYS A 41 -20.51 -1.01 -2.52
N ASP A 42 -21.15 -2.03 -3.06
CA ASP A 42 -21.30 -3.34 -2.42
C ASP A 42 -19.94 -4.03 -2.20
N GLU A 43 -19.02 -3.90 -3.15
CA GLU A 43 -17.65 -4.39 -3.00
C GLU A 43 -16.90 -3.61 -1.93
N LEU A 44 -17.01 -2.28 -1.92
CA LEU A 44 -16.37 -1.45 -0.89
C LEU A 44 -16.87 -1.81 0.51
N ASP A 45 -18.18 -1.90 0.69
CA ASP A 45 -18.81 -2.24 1.98
C ASP A 45 -18.37 -3.64 2.45
N HIS A 46 -18.31 -4.62 1.53
CA HIS A 46 -17.78 -5.95 1.82
C HIS A 46 -16.31 -5.91 2.26
N LEU A 47 -15.46 -5.23 1.49
CA LEU A 47 -14.03 -5.15 1.78
C LEU A 47 -13.77 -4.48 3.14
N ILE A 48 -14.44 -3.36 3.44
CA ILE A 48 -14.29 -2.68 4.73
C ILE A 48 -14.74 -3.59 5.87
N HIS A 49 -15.90 -4.25 5.74
CA HIS A 49 -16.38 -5.17 6.75
C HIS A 49 -15.37 -6.29 7.04
N GLU A 50 -14.85 -6.95 6.00
CA GLU A 50 -13.92 -8.07 6.15
C GLU A 50 -12.54 -7.62 6.69
N ARG A 51 -12.02 -6.45 6.23
CA ARG A 51 -10.78 -5.88 6.72
C ARG A 51 -10.82 -5.56 8.21
N MET A 52 -11.96 -5.04 8.67
CA MET A 52 -12.13 -4.61 10.07
C MET A 52 -12.46 -5.77 11.03
N LYS A 53 -12.73 -6.98 10.55
CA LYS A 53 -12.95 -8.14 11.41
C LYS A 53 -11.77 -8.38 12.34
N GLY A 54 -12.06 -8.43 13.65
CA GLY A 54 -11.09 -8.70 14.72
C GLY A 54 -10.22 -7.51 15.10
N ILE A 55 -10.33 -6.35 14.45
CA ILE A 55 -9.67 -5.11 14.86
C ILE A 55 -10.43 -4.49 16.02
N LYS A 56 -9.67 -4.11 17.07
CA LYS A 56 -10.21 -3.51 18.32
C LYS A 56 -10.02 -2.00 18.37
N SER A 57 -9.17 -1.46 17.50
CA SER A 57 -8.82 -0.04 17.44
C SER A 57 -10.04 0.84 17.17
N THR A 58 -10.10 2.00 17.81
CA THR A 58 -11.09 3.03 17.49
C THR A 58 -10.86 3.57 16.08
N ILE A 59 -11.94 3.63 15.28
CA ILE A 59 -11.91 4.21 13.94
C ILE A 59 -12.53 5.60 13.97
N HIS A 60 -11.79 6.60 13.48
CA HIS A 60 -12.27 7.96 13.30
C HIS A 60 -12.56 8.18 11.81
N PRO A 61 -13.83 8.27 11.38
CA PRO A 61 -14.23 8.37 9.99
C PRO A 61 -14.11 9.83 9.48
N ILE A 62 -12.89 10.37 9.48
CA ILE A 62 -12.62 11.75 9.07
C ILE A 62 -11.45 11.83 8.10
N CYS A 63 -11.42 12.90 7.30
CA CYS A 63 -10.28 13.22 6.45
C CYS A 63 -9.09 13.71 7.28
N ILE A 64 -7.88 13.32 6.89
CA ILE A 64 -6.64 13.77 7.54
C ILE A 64 -6.39 15.29 7.45
N SER A 65 -7.05 15.99 6.51
CA SER A 65 -7.03 17.45 6.43
C SER A 65 -8.06 18.13 7.34
N SER A 66 -8.85 17.35 8.09
CA SER A 66 -9.88 17.89 8.97
C SER A 66 -9.27 18.60 10.20
N PRO A 67 -9.79 19.75 10.62
CA PRO A 67 -9.40 20.38 11.90
C PRO A 67 -9.70 19.53 13.13
N LEU A 68 -10.60 18.54 13.02
CA LEU A 68 -10.90 17.58 14.08
C LEU A 68 -9.72 16.68 14.45
N MET A 69 -8.70 16.60 13.59
CA MET A 69 -7.45 15.87 13.87
C MET A 69 -6.80 16.34 15.16
N ASN A 70 -6.83 17.63 15.48
CA ASN A 70 -6.27 18.15 16.73
C ASN A 70 -6.85 17.46 17.97
N GLY A 71 -8.18 17.31 18.03
CA GLY A 71 -8.83 16.62 19.14
C GLY A 71 -8.47 15.13 19.26
N ILE A 72 -8.18 14.46 18.15
CA ILE A 72 -7.70 13.07 18.16
C ILE A 72 -6.30 13.02 18.78
N PHE A 73 -5.39 13.90 18.35
CA PHE A 73 -4.03 13.97 18.90
C PHE A 73 -4.02 14.30 20.39
N GLU A 74 -4.85 15.25 20.83
CA GLU A 74 -4.98 15.63 22.24
C GLU A 74 -5.44 14.46 23.12
N LYS A 75 -6.44 13.70 22.64
CA LYS A 75 -7.05 12.61 23.39
C LYS A 75 -6.22 11.33 23.33
N PHE A 76 -5.73 10.94 22.16
CA PHE A 76 -5.01 9.69 21.95
C PHE A 76 -3.53 9.78 22.32
N LYS A 77 -2.91 10.95 22.18
CA LYS A 77 -1.48 11.23 22.46
C LYS A 77 -0.55 10.21 21.78
N PRO A 78 -0.51 10.19 20.43
CA PRO A 78 0.29 9.21 19.72
C PRO A 78 1.79 9.42 19.95
N ASP A 79 2.51 8.33 20.23
CA ASP A 79 3.99 8.30 20.19
C ASP A 79 4.49 8.26 18.76
N THR A 80 3.74 7.55 17.90
CA THR A 80 4.05 7.31 16.49
C THR A 80 2.84 7.59 15.61
N VAL A 81 3.05 8.29 14.51
CA VAL A 81 2.07 8.42 13.42
C VAL A 81 2.52 7.58 12.24
N MET A 82 1.65 6.67 11.78
CA MET A 82 1.86 5.90 10.57
C MET A 82 0.90 6.37 9.48
N HIS A 83 1.44 6.97 8.44
CA HIS A 83 0.65 7.60 7.39
C HIS A 83 0.59 6.76 6.13
N LEU A 84 -0.52 5.98 6.00
CA LEU A 84 -0.87 5.22 4.79
C LEU A 84 -2.00 5.88 3.98
N ALA A 85 -2.78 6.81 4.58
CA ALA A 85 -3.86 7.49 3.87
C ALA A 85 -3.33 8.21 2.64
N SER A 86 -3.91 7.94 1.49
CA SER A 86 -3.47 8.48 0.20
C SER A 86 -4.55 8.28 -0.85
N PHE A 87 -4.50 9.05 -1.93
CA PHE A 87 -5.11 8.62 -3.17
C PHE A 87 -4.41 7.35 -3.65
N PRO A 88 -5.13 6.27 -3.98
CA PRO A 88 -4.54 4.93 -3.98
C PRO A 88 -3.61 4.62 -5.16
N ARG A 89 -3.56 5.44 -6.23
CA ARG A 89 -2.75 5.17 -7.42
C ARG A 89 -2.84 6.25 -8.50
N GLN A 90 -1.95 6.16 -9.48
CA GLN A 90 -1.80 7.14 -10.56
C GLN A 90 -3.09 7.43 -11.33
N LYS A 91 -3.82 6.40 -11.81
CA LYS A 91 -5.07 6.62 -12.57
C LYS A 91 -6.10 7.43 -11.79
N VAL A 92 -6.21 7.21 -10.49
CA VAL A 92 -7.17 7.92 -9.64
C VAL A 92 -6.74 9.37 -9.41
N VAL A 93 -5.44 9.59 -9.18
CA VAL A 93 -4.89 10.95 -9.06
C VAL A 93 -5.01 11.71 -10.38
N ASN A 94 -4.69 11.06 -11.52
CA ASN A 94 -4.81 11.69 -12.83
C ASN A 94 -6.26 12.08 -13.17
N ALA A 95 -7.25 11.28 -12.75
CA ALA A 95 -8.67 11.60 -12.93
C ALA A 95 -9.14 12.76 -12.02
N ASN A 96 -8.53 12.95 -10.85
CA ASN A 96 -8.91 13.95 -9.85
C ASN A 96 -7.68 14.61 -9.22
N PRO A 97 -6.87 15.38 -9.99
CA PRO A 97 -5.56 15.85 -9.53
C PRO A 97 -5.65 16.82 -8.34
N GLN A 98 -6.65 17.68 -8.30
CA GLN A 98 -6.85 18.62 -7.19
C GLN A 98 -7.21 17.89 -5.89
N ALA A 99 -8.12 16.91 -5.94
CA ALA A 99 -8.48 16.12 -4.79
C ALA A 99 -7.29 15.25 -4.32
N GLY A 100 -6.51 14.71 -5.27
CA GLY A 100 -5.25 14.01 -4.98
C GLY A 100 -4.25 14.88 -4.25
N ALA A 101 -3.99 16.10 -4.74
CA ALA A 101 -3.10 17.06 -4.12
C ALA A 101 -3.59 17.47 -2.72
N LYS A 102 -4.89 17.69 -2.55
CA LYS A 102 -5.48 18.03 -1.25
C LYS A 102 -5.20 16.94 -0.20
N VAL A 103 -5.43 15.68 -0.53
CA VAL A 103 -5.18 14.58 0.42
C VAL A 103 -3.68 14.35 0.62
N MET A 104 -2.89 14.29 -0.48
CA MET A 104 -1.50 13.85 -0.42
C MET A 104 -0.52 14.96 0.00
N SER A 105 -0.89 16.23 -0.10
CA SER A 105 -0.07 17.37 0.31
C SER A 105 -0.66 18.11 1.50
N GLU A 106 -1.86 18.68 1.38
CA GLU A 106 -2.51 19.42 2.49
C GLU A 106 -2.76 18.52 3.69
N GLY A 107 -3.30 17.31 3.47
CA GLY A 107 -3.54 16.34 4.53
C GLY A 107 -2.24 15.89 5.22
N LEU A 108 -1.16 15.67 4.46
CA LEU A 108 0.15 15.34 5.02
C LEU A 108 0.71 16.51 5.86
N LEU A 109 0.62 17.75 5.35
CA LEU A 109 1.06 18.94 6.11
C LEU A 109 0.30 19.05 7.43
N ASN A 110 -1.02 18.88 7.43
CA ASN A 110 -1.81 18.90 8.66
C ASN A 110 -1.33 17.82 9.67
N LEU A 111 -1.02 16.60 9.21
CA LEU A 111 -0.50 15.54 10.09
C LEU A 111 0.89 15.88 10.64
N LEU A 112 1.77 16.46 9.85
CA LEU A 112 3.11 16.87 10.28
C LEU A 112 3.06 18.01 11.30
N GLU A 113 2.19 19.01 11.09
CA GLU A 113 1.91 20.09 12.04
C GLU A 113 1.38 19.53 13.38
N MET A 114 0.37 18.64 13.32
CA MET A 114 -0.17 18.01 14.51
C MET A 114 0.89 17.15 15.22
N SER A 115 1.69 16.40 14.47
CA SER A 115 2.75 15.56 15.04
C SER A 115 3.79 16.40 15.79
N THR A 116 4.20 17.53 15.21
CA THR A 116 5.13 18.46 15.86
C THR A 116 4.51 19.11 17.09
N LYS A 117 3.29 19.62 16.96
CA LYS A 117 2.57 20.31 18.04
C LYS A 117 2.35 19.40 19.27
N HIS A 118 2.02 18.13 19.04
CA HIS A 118 1.68 17.17 20.11
C HIS A 118 2.83 16.26 20.53
N GLY A 119 4.06 16.54 20.09
CA GLY A 119 5.26 15.87 20.57
C GLY A 119 5.39 14.40 20.14
N VAL A 120 4.87 14.05 18.96
CA VAL A 120 5.09 12.74 18.33
C VAL A 120 6.57 12.50 18.16
N LYS A 121 7.04 11.27 18.43
CA LYS A 121 8.46 10.90 18.37
C LYS A 121 8.87 10.35 17.00
N LYS A 122 7.98 9.66 16.30
CA LYS A 122 8.28 9.00 15.05
C LYS A 122 7.14 9.15 14.03
N PHE A 123 7.48 9.51 12.80
CA PHE A 123 6.55 9.62 11.68
C PHE A 123 6.91 8.60 10.60
N ILE A 124 6.03 7.61 10.35
CA ILE A 124 6.21 6.61 9.30
C ILE A 124 5.42 7.08 8.08
N TYR A 125 6.12 7.32 6.98
CA TYR A 125 5.52 7.75 5.71
C TYR A 125 5.55 6.63 4.70
N ILE A 126 4.37 6.18 4.25
CA ILE A 126 4.27 5.20 3.18
C ILE A 126 4.29 5.93 1.84
N SER A 127 5.46 5.90 1.21
CA SER A 127 5.73 6.40 -0.13
C SER A 127 5.37 5.35 -1.20
N SER A 128 6.13 5.21 -2.25
CA SER A 128 5.90 4.25 -3.35
C SER A 128 7.16 4.08 -4.20
N SER A 129 7.31 2.92 -4.84
CA SER A 129 8.31 2.72 -5.92
C SER A 129 8.13 3.67 -7.11
N MET A 130 6.95 4.26 -7.28
CA MET A 130 6.67 5.24 -8.33
C MET A 130 7.51 6.52 -8.24
N VAL A 131 8.16 6.78 -7.11
CA VAL A 131 9.08 7.92 -6.96
C VAL A 131 10.33 7.77 -7.82
N TYR A 132 10.73 6.55 -8.15
CA TYR A 132 11.92 6.31 -8.97
C TYR A 132 11.71 6.66 -10.46
N GLY A 133 10.48 6.58 -10.98
CA GLY A 133 10.17 6.67 -12.41
C GLY A 133 10.49 5.37 -13.12
N ASP A 134 11.18 5.43 -14.28
CA ASP A 134 11.71 4.24 -14.96
C ASP A 134 12.92 3.70 -14.21
N PHE A 135 12.93 2.41 -13.95
CA PHE A 135 14.07 1.73 -13.33
C PHE A 135 14.15 0.25 -13.71
N THR A 136 15.36 -0.27 -13.68
CA THR A 136 15.68 -1.69 -13.86
C THR A 136 15.78 -2.39 -12.50
N ASP A 137 16.22 -3.65 -12.48
CA ASP A 137 16.40 -4.40 -11.24
C ASP A 137 17.49 -3.82 -10.32
N ASP A 138 17.42 -4.18 -9.04
CA ASP A 138 18.37 -3.85 -7.97
C ASP A 138 18.46 -2.36 -7.60
N VAL A 139 17.34 -1.61 -7.74
CA VAL A 139 17.32 -0.19 -7.40
C VAL A 139 17.33 0.02 -5.88
N ARG A 140 18.32 0.78 -5.39
CA ARG A 140 18.52 1.11 -3.98
C ARG A 140 17.85 2.42 -3.60
N GLU A 141 17.71 2.64 -2.30
CA GLU A 141 16.99 3.79 -1.74
C GLU A 141 17.65 5.15 -2.05
N ASP A 142 18.95 5.17 -2.32
CA ASP A 142 19.73 6.35 -2.70
C ASP A 142 19.71 6.66 -4.20
N ALA A 143 19.05 5.82 -5.01
CA ALA A 143 18.89 6.08 -6.44
C ALA A 143 18.13 7.38 -6.69
N VAL A 144 18.50 8.05 -7.78
CA VAL A 144 17.87 9.32 -8.17
C VAL A 144 16.39 9.09 -8.49
N CYS A 145 15.52 9.79 -7.76
CA CYS A 145 14.09 9.76 -8.00
C CYS A 145 13.70 10.69 -9.15
N LYS A 146 13.07 10.12 -10.20
CA LYS A 146 12.57 10.83 -11.38
C LYS A 146 11.12 10.41 -11.66
N PRO A 147 10.16 10.75 -10.77
CA PRO A 147 8.80 10.27 -10.87
C PRO A 147 8.14 10.71 -12.16
N GLN A 148 7.37 9.79 -12.76
CA GLN A 148 6.48 10.06 -13.87
C GLN A 148 5.04 10.03 -13.38
N GLY A 149 4.24 11.03 -13.81
CA GLY A 149 2.85 11.20 -13.39
C GLY A 149 2.68 11.75 -11.97
N GLN A 150 1.50 12.31 -11.75
CA GLN A 150 1.19 13.12 -10.55
C GLN A 150 1.30 12.33 -9.24
N TYR A 151 0.91 11.05 -9.24
CA TYR A 151 0.99 10.22 -8.04
C TYR A 151 2.43 10.08 -7.53
N GLY A 152 3.37 9.73 -8.41
CA GLY A 152 4.79 9.60 -8.06
C GLY A 152 5.39 10.93 -7.61
N ILE A 153 5.04 12.03 -8.30
CA ILE A 153 5.47 13.40 -7.95
C ILE A 153 4.98 13.77 -6.55
N LEU A 154 3.69 13.56 -6.24
CA LEU A 154 3.13 13.87 -4.93
C LEU A 154 3.71 12.99 -3.82
N LYS A 155 4.00 11.71 -4.09
CA LYS A 155 4.69 10.83 -3.14
C LYS A 155 6.10 11.33 -2.84
N LEU A 156 6.87 11.71 -3.85
CA LEU A 156 8.22 12.25 -3.66
C LEU A 156 8.20 13.62 -2.94
N ALA A 157 7.26 14.49 -3.30
CA ALA A 157 7.06 15.76 -2.57
C ALA A 157 6.75 15.49 -1.09
N GLY A 158 5.93 14.49 -0.78
CA GLY A 158 5.65 14.06 0.59
C GLY A 158 6.91 13.59 1.34
N GLU A 159 7.81 12.85 0.69
CA GLU A 159 9.11 12.47 1.30
C GLU A 159 9.94 13.71 1.69
N TRP A 160 9.99 14.71 0.81
CA TRP A 160 10.70 15.96 1.10
C TRP A 160 10.06 16.76 2.23
N LEU A 161 8.72 16.84 2.27
CA LEU A 161 8.01 17.49 3.37
C LEU A 161 8.32 16.82 4.71
N VAL A 162 8.25 15.50 4.76
CA VAL A 162 8.56 14.72 5.98
C VAL A 162 9.99 14.97 6.43
N LYS A 163 10.97 14.91 5.53
CA LYS A 163 12.38 15.18 5.83
C LYS A 163 12.61 16.61 6.35
N ASP A 164 11.96 17.60 5.75
CA ASP A 164 12.11 19.00 6.18
C ASP A 164 11.51 19.23 7.57
N TYR A 165 10.32 18.70 7.86
CA TYR A 165 9.72 18.80 9.20
C TYR A 165 10.60 18.17 10.27
N THR A 166 11.08 16.96 10.05
CA THR A 166 11.94 16.28 11.03
C THR A 166 13.28 17.00 11.24
N ARG A 167 13.86 17.57 10.18
CA ARG A 167 15.06 18.42 10.27
C ARG A 167 14.83 19.63 11.17
N ARG A 168 13.66 20.30 11.08
CA ARG A 168 13.34 21.50 11.87
C ARG A 168 13.10 21.21 13.35
N THR A 169 12.80 19.98 13.72
CA THR A 169 12.50 19.60 15.10
C THR A 169 13.76 19.27 15.93
N ASN A 170 14.95 19.43 15.38
CA ASN A 170 16.22 19.15 16.05
C ASN A 170 16.27 17.76 16.72
N GLY A 171 15.69 16.75 16.06
CA GLY A 171 15.69 15.35 16.50
C GLY A 171 14.56 14.96 17.46
N SER A 172 13.66 15.86 17.84
CA SER A 172 12.51 15.51 18.68
C SER A 172 11.45 14.71 17.93
N LEU A 173 11.35 14.85 16.59
CA LEU A 173 10.58 14.01 15.69
C LEU A 173 11.53 13.36 14.69
N THR A 174 11.48 12.04 14.57
CA THR A 174 12.19 11.27 13.54
C THR A 174 11.24 10.77 12.46
N HIS A 175 11.76 10.41 11.30
CA HIS A 175 10.95 9.78 10.26
C HIS A 175 11.47 8.42 9.85
N THR A 176 10.58 7.61 9.26
CA THR A 176 10.95 6.46 8.43
C THR A 176 10.10 6.50 7.16
N ILE A 177 10.74 6.50 6.01
CA ILE A 177 10.08 6.49 4.70
C ILE A 177 10.11 5.06 4.17
N ILE A 178 8.96 4.57 3.69
CA ILE A 178 8.82 3.21 3.15
C ILE A 178 8.33 3.30 1.71
N ARG A 179 9.02 2.64 0.78
CA ARG A 179 8.70 2.57 -0.64
C ARG A 179 8.28 1.14 -1.01
N PRO A 180 6.98 0.79 -0.90
CA PRO A 180 6.47 -0.49 -1.37
C PRO A 180 6.31 -0.49 -2.90
N SER A 181 6.28 -1.70 -3.50
CA SER A 181 5.94 -1.91 -4.90
C SER A 181 4.85 -2.98 -5.04
N ALA A 182 3.94 -2.79 -5.99
CA ALA A 182 2.95 -3.75 -6.48
C ALA A 182 2.37 -4.71 -5.40
N VAL A 183 2.00 -4.16 -4.24
CA VAL A 183 1.41 -4.94 -3.14
C VAL A 183 0.06 -5.50 -3.57
N TYR A 184 -0.16 -6.80 -3.35
CA TYR A 184 -1.38 -7.54 -3.69
C TYR A 184 -1.73 -8.60 -2.64
N GLY A 185 -2.97 -9.09 -2.65
CA GLY A 185 -3.41 -10.19 -1.80
C GLY A 185 -4.90 -10.16 -1.49
N PRO A 186 -5.38 -11.05 -0.61
CA PRO A 186 -6.76 -11.07 -0.16
C PRO A 186 -7.25 -9.71 0.31
N LEU A 187 -8.50 -9.41 -0.01
CA LEU A 187 -9.15 -8.14 0.30
C LEU A 187 -8.60 -6.93 -0.48
N ASP A 188 -7.84 -7.14 -1.59
CA ASP A 188 -7.54 -6.06 -2.53
C ASP A 188 -8.75 -5.75 -3.41
N VAL A 189 -8.79 -4.55 -3.97
CA VAL A 189 -9.88 -4.10 -4.85
C VAL A 189 -9.81 -4.78 -6.23
N GLU A 190 -10.97 -5.04 -6.84
CA GLU A 190 -11.10 -5.67 -8.17
C GLU A 190 -10.26 -4.97 -9.25
N ASP A 191 -10.12 -3.65 -9.17
CA ASP A 191 -9.45 -2.85 -10.20
C ASP A 191 -7.90 -2.88 -10.15
N ARG A 192 -7.27 -3.79 -9.40
CA ARG A 192 -5.81 -4.00 -9.38
C ARG A 192 -5.39 -5.08 -10.37
N VAL A 193 -4.14 -5.01 -10.85
CA VAL A 193 -3.67 -5.89 -11.95
C VAL A 193 -3.83 -7.38 -11.61
N ILE A 194 -3.40 -7.81 -10.42
CA ILE A 194 -3.50 -9.22 -10.03
C ILE A 194 -4.95 -9.62 -9.80
N SER A 195 -5.76 -8.76 -9.16
CA SER A 195 -7.18 -9.00 -8.99
C SER A 195 -7.90 -9.17 -10.33
N LYS A 196 -7.62 -8.28 -11.29
CA LYS A 196 -8.16 -8.36 -12.65
C LYS A 196 -7.78 -9.66 -13.36
N PHE A 197 -6.51 -10.06 -13.27
CA PHE A 197 -6.05 -11.31 -13.87
C PHE A 197 -6.74 -12.52 -13.24
N MET A 198 -6.77 -12.59 -11.92
CA MET A 198 -7.40 -13.69 -11.20
C MET A 198 -8.90 -13.79 -11.47
N LEU A 199 -9.62 -12.65 -11.42
CA LEU A 199 -11.06 -12.62 -11.68
C LEU A 199 -11.41 -12.94 -13.14
N ALA A 200 -10.61 -12.45 -14.09
CA ALA A 200 -10.80 -12.79 -15.51
C ALA A 200 -10.57 -14.29 -15.73
N ALA A 201 -9.52 -14.87 -15.16
CA ALA A 201 -9.23 -16.29 -15.24
C ALA A 201 -10.35 -17.14 -14.62
N LEU A 202 -10.82 -16.82 -13.41
CA LEU A 202 -11.92 -17.50 -12.72
C LEU A 202 -13.24 -17.46 -13.50
N ARG A 203 -13.46 -16.41 -14.28
CA ARG A 203 -14.62 -16.27 -15.19
C ARG A 203 -14.44 -16.97 -16.53
N GLY A 204 -13.28 -17.57 -16.81
CA GLY A 204 -12.93 -18.13 -18.11
C GLY A 204 -12.73 -17.09 -19.23
N ASN A 205 -12.54 -15.82 -18.85
CA ASN A 205 -12.40 -14.69 -19.77
C ASN A 205 -10.95 -14.52 -20.26
N THR A 206 -10.77 -13.67 -21.28
CA THR A 206 -9.44 -13.27 -21.77
C THR A 206 -8.84 -12.18 -20.87
N LEU A 207 -7.63 -12.44 -20.37
CA LEU A 207 -6.81 -11.50 -19.61
C LEU A 207 -6.09 -10.57 -20.60
N LYS A 208 -6.31 -9.26 -20.46
CA LYS A 208 -5.67 -8.24 -21.30
C LYS A 208 -4.39 -7.75 -20.63
N VAL A 209 -3.24 -8.04 -21.25
CA VAL A 209 -1.91 -7.70 -20.73
C VAL A 209 -1.35 -6.54 -21.54
N ASN A 210 -1.33 -5.34 -20.95
CA ASN A 210 -0.77 -4.15 -21.59
C ASN A 210 0.74 -4.09 -21.33
N GLY A 211 1.55 -4.36 -22.36
CA GLY A 211 3.01 -4.46 -22.26
C GLY A 211 3.43 -5.81 -21.68
N ALA A 212 3.48 -6.84 -22.50
CA ALA A 212 3.81 -8.21 -22.08
C ALA A 212 5.16 -8.30 -21.34
N GLY A 213 6.16 -7.53 -21.79
CA GLY A 213 7.50 -7.47 -21.18
C GLY A 213 7.64 -6.49 -20.02
N GLU A 214 6.61 -5.71 -19.68
CA GLU A 214 6.65 -4.83 -18.50
C GLU A 214 6.70 -5.66 -17.22
N THR A 215 7.56 -5.26 -16.30
CA THR A 215 7.80 -6.00 -15.06
C THR A 215 7.29 -5.26 -13.84
N LEU A 216 6.99 -6.00 -12.78
CA LEU A 216 6.64 -5.48 -11.47
C LEU A 216 7.26 -6.36 -10.37
N ASP A 217 7.72 -5.71 -9.31
CA ASP A 217 8.10 -6.36 -8.06
C ASP A 217 6.83 -6.61 -7.22
N PHE A 218 6.19 -7.76 -7.49
CA PHE A 218 4.96 -8.15 -6.80
C PHE A 218 5.24 -8.57 -5.37
N THR A 219 4.69 -7.84 -4.44
CA THR A 219 4.87 -8.08 -3.01
C THR A 219 3.56 -8.53 -2.37
N TYR A 220 3.56 -9.72 -1.76
CA TYR A 220 2.38 -10.19 -1.06
C TYR A 220 2.10 -9.33 0.17
N VAL A 221 0.83 -9.07 0.45
CA VAL A 221 0.41 -8.08 1.46
C VAL A 221 0.90 -8.41 2.88
N ASP A 222 1.03 -9.69 3.22
CA ASP A 222 1.57 -10.11 4.53
C ASP A 222 3.04 -9.71 4.67
N ASP A 223 3.88 -10.00 3.67
CA ASP A 223 5.30 -9.61 3.68
C ASP A 223 5.46 -8.07 3.74
N ALA A 224 4.63 -7.35 2.97
CA ALA A 224 4.64 -5.89 3.02
C ALA A 224 4.26 -5.36 4.41
N ALA A 225 3.23 -5.93 5.04
CA ALA A 225 2.81 -5.53 6.37
C ALA A 225 3.85 -5.85 7.44
N ASP A 226 4.50 -7.03 7.36
CA ASP A 226 5.58 -7.43 8.27
C ASP A 226 6.77 -6.47 8.17
N GLY A 227 7.17 -6.10 6.94
CA GLY A 227 8.24 -5.13 6.71
C GLY A 227 7.90 -3.73 7.25
N ILE A 228 6.67 -3.26 7.04
CA ILE A 228 6.21 -1.96 7.55
C ILE A 228 6.18 -1.95 9.08
N VAL A 229 5.66 -2.99 9.71
CA VAL A 229 5.64 -3.11 11.18
C VAL A 229 7.08 -3.20 11.72
N GLY A 230 7.93 -4.04 11.14
CA GLY A 230 9.35 -4.13 11.53
C GLY A 230 10.06 -2.78 11.48
N ALA A 231 9.88 -2.02 10.39
CA ALA A 231 10.43 -0.67 10.27
C ALA A 231 9.83 0.32 11.29
N THR A 232 8.58 0.12 11.69
CA THR A 232 7.91 1.00 12.66
C THR A 232 8.45 0.81 14.08
N ILE A 233 8.63 -0.43 14.50
CA ILE A 233 9.03 -0.76 15.88
C ILE A 233 10.55 -0.69 16.12
N SER A 234 11.36 -0.75 15.07
CA SER A 234 12.82 -0.68 15.18
C SER A 234 13.31 0.75 15.38
N ASP A 235 14.18 0.96 16.34
CA ASP A 235 14.85 2.26 16.56
C ASP A 235 15.94 2.55 15.51
N LEU A 236 16.44 1.53 14.82
CA LEU A 236 17.49 1.66 13.80
C LEU A 236 17.01 2.34 12.51
N THR A 237 15.71 2.55 12.37
CA THR A 237 15.07 3.11 11.15
C THR A 237 14.88 4.63 11.20
N ALA A 238 15.29 5.29 12.29
CA ALA A 238 15.15 6.73 12.44
C ALA A 238 15.89 7.49 11.33
N ASN A 239 15.18 8.39 10.66
CA ASN A 239 15.65 9.25 9.57
C ASN A 239 16.19 8.48 8.34
N LYS A 240 15.62 7.30 8.06
CA LYS A 240 16.00 6.45 6.92
C LYS A 240 14.84 6.18 5.98
N THR A 241 15.20 5.75 4.77
CA THR A 241 14.27 5.29 3.74
C THR A 241 14.51 3.82 3.47
N TYR A 242 13.44 3.04 3.20
CA TYR A 242 13.52 1.61 2.91
C TYR A 242 12.60 1.20 1.78
N ASN A 243 13.10 0.37 0.88
CA ASN A 243 12.30 -0.42 -0.01
C ASN A 243 11.73 -1.63 0.75
N ILE A 244 10.42 -1.83 0.70
CA ILE A 244 9.74 -2.98 1.32
C ILE A 244 8.98 -3.72 0.22
N THR A 245 9.66 -4.69 -0.39
CA THR A 245 9.17 -5.44 -1.55
C THR A 245 9.68 -6.88 -1.50
N LYS A 246 9.22 -7.72 -2.46
CA LYS A 246 9.75 -9.09 -2.63
C LYS A 246 11.19 -9.09 -3.14
N SER A 247 11.64 -8.00 -3.78
CA SER A 247 12.96 -7.89 -4.42
C SER A 247 13.15 -8.88 -5.59
N HIS A 248 12.05 -9.13 -6.31
CA HIS A 248 12.06 -9.97 -7.49
C HIS A 248 11.03 -9.48 -8.51
N SER A 249 11.46 -9.22 -9.74
CA SER A 249 10.58 -8.75 -10.82
C SER A 249 9.95 -9.92 -11.59
N TRP A 250 8.66 -9.75 -11.91
CA TRP A 250 7.90 -10.65 -12.77
C TRP A 250 7.34 -9.87 -13.95
N THR A 251 7.32 -10.47 -15.15
CA THR A 251 6.63 -9.86 -16.29
C THR A 251 5.11 -9.91 -16.07
N LEU A 252 4.39 -8.94 -16.65
CA LEU A 252 2.94 -8.97 -16.64
C LEU A 252 2.41 -10.20 -17.38
N LEU A 253 3.11 -10.68 -18.40
CA LEU A 253 2.75 -11.89 -19.13
C LEU A 253 2.88 -13.14 -18.24
N ASP A 254 3.98 -13.28 -17.50
CA ASP A 254 4.18 -14.43 -16.60
C ASP A 254 3.12 -14.44 -15.50
N ALA A 255 2.81 -13.27 -14.93
CA ALA A 255 1.75 -13.13 -13.93
C ALA A 255 0.36 -13.50 -14.49
N ALA A 256 0.03 -13.11 -15.72
CA ALA A 256 -1.22 -13.47 -16.37
C ALA A 256 -1.29 -14.98 -16.66
N ASN A 257 -0.22 -15.57 -17.20
CA ASN A 257 -0.12 -17.01 -17.45
C ASN A 257 -0.25 -17.82 -16.16
N LEU A 258 0.36 -17.35 -15.06
CA LEU A 258 0.23 -17.98 -13.75
C LEU A 258 -1.21 -17.94 -13.24
N ALA A 259 -1.91 -16.82 -13.41
CA ALA A 259 -3.33 -16.70 -13.03
C ALA A 259 -4.21 -17.70 -13.80
N VAL A 260 -4.02 -17.82 -15.13
CA VAL A 260 -4.72 -18.79 -15.97
C VAL A 260 -4.40 -20.24 -15.54
N LYS A 261 -3.13 -20.55 -15.30
CA LYS A 261 -2.69 -21.87 -14.82
C LYS A 261 -3.33 -22.26 -13.50
N ILE A 262 -3.38 -21.34 -12.53
CA ILE A 262 -3.95 -21.60 -11.20
C ILE A 262 -5.47 -21.74 -11.26
N ALA A 263 -6.16 -20.86 -12.02
CA ALA A 263 -7.61 -20.91 -12.17
C ALA A 263 -8.08 -22.09 -13.05
N GLY A 264 -7.20 -22.65 -13.87
CA GLY A 264 -7.53 -23.72 -14.81
C GLY A 264 -8.41 -23.26 -15.99
N SER A 265 -8.57 -21.96 -16.21
CA SER A 265 -9.43 -21.37 -17.24
C SER A 265 -8.98 -19.97 -17.62
N GLY A 266 -9.51 -19.46 -18.76
CA GLY A 266 -9.15 -18.18 -19.33
C GLY A 266 -8.08 -18.28 -20.44
N SER A 267 -7.77 -17.15 -21.05
CA SER A 267 -6.73 -16.99 -22.08
C SER A 267 -6.00 -15.67 -21.91
N VAL A 268 -4.86 -15.48 -22.54
CA VAL A 268 -4.08 -14.24 -22.44
C VAL A 268 -4.03 -13.55 -23.80
N GLU A 269 -4.31 -12.24 -23.82
CA GLU A 269 -4.16 -11.34 -24.97
C GLU A 269 -3.16 -10.25 -24.65
N CYS A 270 -2.05 -10.21 -25.36
CA CYS A 270 -1.05 -9.16 -25.21
C CYS A 270 -1.45 -7.92 -26.02
N ARG A 271 -1.24 -6.75 -25.43
CA ARG A 271 -1.48 -5.43 -26.02
C ARG A 271 -0.26 -4.54 -25.85
N ASP A 272 -0.25 -3.42 -26.54
CA ASP A 272 0.79 -2.40 -26.37
C ASP A 272 0.83 -1.91 -24.91
N ARG A 273 2.03 -1.47 -24.49
CA ARG A 273 2.20 -0.92 -23.14
C ARG A 273 1.39 0.37 -22.95
N ASP A 274 0.96 0.59 -21.73
CA ASP A 274 0.34 1.85 -21.31
C ASP A 274 1.46 2.90 -21.07
N PRO A 275 1.57 3.96 -21.91
CA PRO A 275 2.63 4.95 -21.78
C PRO A 275 2.58 5.78 -20.51
N ASP A 276 1.43 5.80 -19.81
CA ASP A 276 1.24 6.55 -18.57
C ASP A 276 1.95 5.91 -17.36
N PHE A 277 2.52 4.71 -17.53
CA PHE A 277 3.23 4.03 -16.46
C PHE A 277 4.72 3.89 -16.78
N PRO A 278 5.61 4.13 -15.79
CA PRO A 278 7.02 3.87 -15.94
C PRO A 278 7.31 2.37 -16.04
N SER A 279 8.39 2.01 -16.74
CA SER A 279 8.95 0.66 -16.70
C SER A 279 9.64 0.43 -15.36
N ARG A 280 9.38 -0.70 -14.71
CA ARG A 280 9.82 -0.96 -13.33
C ARG A 280 10.39 -2.35 -13.19
N GLY A 281 11.57 -2.45 -12.58
CA GLY A 281 12.18 -3.72 -12.17
C GLY A 281 11.93 -4.06 -10.70
N ALA A 282 12.81 -4.86 -10.11
CA ALA A 282 12.86 -5.18 -8.70
C ALA A 282 13.62 -4.11 -7.89
N LEU A 283 13.22 -3.91 -6.65
CA LEU A 283 13.90 -3.02 -5.72
C LEU A 283 14.87 -3.82 -4.82
N ASN A 284 16.01 -3.23 -4.51
CA ASN A 284 16.94 -3.77 -3.52
C ASN A 284 16.38 -3.55 -2.11
N ILE A 285 16.47 -4.57 -1.26
CA ILE A 285 15.97 -4.54 0.14
C ILE A 285 17.06 -4.79 1.18
N ASP A 286 18.34 -4.69 0.80
CA ASP A 286 19.47 -4.99 1.71
C ASP A 286 19.49 -4.09 2.92
N ALA A 287 19.10 -2.81 2.79
CA ALA A 287 19.00 -1.89 3.91
C ALA A 287 17.97 -2.38 4.94
N ALA A 288 16.79 -2.81 4.51
CA ALA A 288 15.74 -3.34 5.37
C ALA A 288 16.15 -4.68 6.02
N ARG A 289 16.81 -5.57 5.27
CA ARG A 289 17.38 -6.81 5.81
C ARG A 289 18.40 -6.54 6.92
N LYS A 290 19.31 -5.62 6.67
CA LYS A 290 20.41 -5.29 7.59
C LYS A 290 19.90 -4.64 8.89
N ASP A 291 19.00 -3.66 8.79
CA ASP A 291 18.65 -2.80 9.90
C ASP A 291 17.57 -3.40 10.81
N PHE A 292 16.65 -4.20 10.28
CA PHE A 292 15.57 -4.82 11.09
C PHE A 292 15.16 -6.22 10.65
N GLY A 293 15.99 -6.91 9.86
CA GLY A 293 15.82 -8.33 9.53
C GLY A 293 14.66 -8.61 8.57
N PHE A 294 14.24 -7.63 7.75
CA PHE A 294 13.17 -7.83 6.79
C PHE A 294 13.51 -8.94 5.80
N ASN A 295 12.68 -9.98 5.74
CA ASN A 295 12.85 -11.11 4.85
C ASN A 295 11.48 -11.54 4.30
N PRO A 296 11.08 -11.11 3.09
CA PRO A 296 9.81 -11.48 2.48
C PRO A 296 9.81 -12.98 2.12
N LEU A 297 8.86 -13.74 2.68
CA LEU A 297 8.84 -15.19 2.60
C LEU A 297 7.94 -15.73 1.47
N ILE A 298 6.91 -14.97 1.08
CA ILE A 298 5.87 -15.47 0.18
C ILE A 298 6.28 -15.22 -1.27
N ASP A 299 6.50 -16.32 -2.02
CA ASP A 299 6.77 -16.23 -3.45
C ASP A 299 5.51 -15.91 -4.25
N VAL A 300 5.67 -15.42 -5.47
CA VAL A 300 4.56 -14.98 -6.32
C VAL A 300 3.59 -16.14 -6.60
N ASP A 301 4.07 -17.35 -6.88
CA ASP A 301 3.21 -18.55 -7.08
C ASP A 301 2.36 -18.83 -5.84
N ASP A 302 2.98 -18.87 -4.65
CA ASP A 302 2.27 -19.10 -3.39
C ASP A 302 1.27 -17.99 -3.08
N GLY A 303 1.66 -16.73 -3.28
CA GLY A 303 0.79 -15.58 -3.10
C GLY A 303 -0.44 -15.62 -4.02
N PHE A 304 -0.26 -16.01 -5.30
CA PHE A 304 -1.37 -16.18 -6.24
C PHE A 304 -2.31 -17.32 -5.82
N ARG A 305 -1.77 -18.46 -5.35
CA ARG A 305 -2.59 -19.57 -4.83
C ARG A 305 -3.38 -19.17 -3.59
N LYS A 306 -2.76 -18.46 -2.65
CA LYS A 306 -3.45 -17.90 -1.48
C LYS A 306 -4.57 -16.94 -1.89
N TYR A 307 -4.30 -16.08 -2.87
CA TYR A 307 -5.28 -15.11 -3.36
C TYR A 307 -6.43 -15.80 -4.13
N HIS A 308 -6.12 -16.77 -4.98
CA HIS A 308 -7.11 -17.61 -5.67
C HIS A 308 -8.02 -18.33 -4.66
N ASN A 309 -7.44 -18.98 -3.65
CA ASN A 309 -8.20 -19.66 -2.62
C ASN A 309 -9.14 -18.71 -1.86
N TRP A 310 -8.70 -17.48 -1.60
CA TRP A 310 -9.56 -16.48 -0.99
C TRP A 310 -10.78 -16.14 -1.86
N PHE A 311 -10.64 -16.01 -3.16
CA PHE A 311 -11.78 -15.82 -4.07
C PHE A 311 -12.76 -16.98 -4.00
N LEU A 312 -12.26 -18.22 -3.92
CA LEU A 312 -13.07 -19.42 -3.85
C LEU A 312 -13.76 -19.63 -2.49
N THR A 313 -13.21 -19.08 -1.42
CA THR A 313 -13.75 -19.24 -0.06
C THR A 313 -14.61 -18.06 0.40
N SER A 314 -14.46 -16.88 -0.22
CA SER A 314 -15.24 -15.68 0.10
C SER A 314 -16.69 -15.85 -0.37
N THR A 315 -17.64 -15.75 0.55
CA THR A 315 -19.08 -15.81 0.21
C THR A 315 -19.47 -14.74 -0.80
N TYR A 316 -18.94 -13.52 -0.66
CA TYR A 316 -19.19 -12.43 -1.61
C TYR A 316 -18.75 -12.79 -3.02
N TRP A 317 -17.50 -13.28 -3.18
CA TRP A 317 -16.96 -13.61 -4.50
C TRP A 317 -17.57 -14.88 -5.08
N LYS A 318 -17.90 -15.90 -4.27
CA LYS A 318 -18.65 -17.07 -4.72
C LYS A 318 -19.95 -16.66 -5.39
N ASN A 319 -20.73 -15.80 -4.75
CA ASN A 319 -21.98 -15.30 -5.29
C ASN A 319 -21.76 -14.46 -6.57
N LYS A 320 -20.79 -13.54 -6.56
CA LYS A 320 -20.49 -12.65 -7.70
C LYS A 320 -19.94 -13.40 -8.93
N LEU A 321 -19.26 -14.52 -8.70
CA LEU A 321 -18.69 -15.37 -9.75
C LEU A 321 -19.59 -16.56 -10.15
N ASN A 322 -20.77 -16.71 -9.53
CA ASN A 322 -21.66 -17.86 -9.70
C ASN A 322 -20.94 -19.21 -9.51
N LEU A 323 -19.98 -19.25 -8.60
CA LEU A 323 -19.31 -20.46 -8.18
C LEU A 323 -20.24 -21.20 -7.20
N SER A 324 -21.27 -21.88 -7.74
CA SER A 324 -22.04 -22.85 -6.96
C SER A 324 -21.09 -23.94 -6.46
N ASP A 325 -21.35 -24.45 -5.28
CA ASP A 325 -20.54 -25.47 -4.60
C ASP A 325 -20.12 -26.59 -5.58
N LYS A 326 -18.89 -26.49 -6.10
CA LYS A 326 -18.22 -27.56 -6.82
C LYS A 326 -17.31 -28.29 -5.85
#